data_bcdfcf562e151ac0391ef9b899f03eba
#
_entry.id   bcdfcf562e151ac0391ef9b899f03eba
#
_cell.length_a   1.000
_cell.length_b   1.000
_cell.length_c   1.000
_cell.angle_alpha   90.00
_cell.angle_beta   90.00
_cell.angle_gamma   90.00
#
_symmetry.space_group_name_H-M   'P 1'
#
loop_
_entity.id
_entity.type
_entity.pdbx_description
1 polymer ?
#
loop_
_entity_poly.entity_id
_entity_poly.type
_entity_poly.pdbx_seq_one_letter_code
_entity_poly.pdbx_strand_id
1 'polypeptide(L)'
;SEGNLKSINQTLIALESENDFYSYLKWMEQLPVIAFNDSLRVVHAQWHHPSIELILSSSIKTLDQNGLSQVFENETLKNALDITMKGQEVQLPETHHFFDKDNKSRGEARLKWWNQLPSNKMDNAFASLPEEVKNDSFPIELLNSIDPYSSTEPPVFFGHYWMNPSTFGLLSDNISCL
;
A
#
# COMPACT_ATOMS: atom_id res chain seq x y z
N SER A 1 -2.73 5.93 -18.01
CA SER A 1 -2.85 7.41 -17.89
C SER A 1 -1.54 8.07 -18.31
N GLU A 2 -1.57 9.35 -18.71
CA GLU A 2 -0.37 10.11 -19.12
C GLU A 2 0.70 10.15 -18.01
N GLY A 3 0.29 10.17 -16.74
CA GLY A 3 1.22 10.15 -15.60
C GLY A 3 2.04 8.86 -15.52
N ASN A 4 1.44 7.73 -15.83
CA ASN A 4 2.14 6.44 -15.84
C ASN A 4 3.17 6.37 -16.97
N LEU A 5 2.84 6.93 -18.16
CA LEU A 5 3.78 6.98 -19.28
C LEU A 5 4.99 7.87 -18.96
N LYS A 6 4.78 9.01 -18.29
CA LYS A 6 5.87 9.89 -17.86
C LYS A 6 6.81 9.18 -16.88
N SER A 7 6.28 8.45 -15.92
CA SER A 7 7.06 7.70 -14.93
C SER A 7 7.86 6.57 -15.59
N ILE A 8 7.24 5.81 -16.49
CA ILE A 8 7.91 4.76 -17.26
C ILE A 8 9.03 5.34 -18.12
N ASN A 9 8.79 6.45 -18.82
CA ASN A 9 9.81 7.10 -19.64
C ASN A 9 11.01 7.58 -18.82
N GLN A 10 10.79 8.13 -17.61
CA GLN A 10 11.89 8.51 -16.72
C GLN A 10 12.71 7.31 -16.28
N THR A 11 12.06 6.19 -15.97
CA THR A 11 12.73 4.93 -15.65
C THR A 11 13.57 4.42 -16.81
N LEU A 12 13.00 4.40 -18.03
CA LEU A 12 13.72 3.96 -19.22
C LEU A 12 14.93 4.84 -19.56
N ILE A 13 14.84 6.16 -19.34
CA ILE A 13 15.97 7.09 -19.52
C ILE A 13 17.09 6.84 -18.48
N ALA A 14 16.72 6.44 -17.27
CA ALA A 14 17.67 6.18 -16.19
C ALA A 14 18.41 4.84 -16.34
N LEU A 15 17.93 3.94 -17.20
CA LEU A 15 18.58 2.65 -17.47
C LEU A 15 19.66 2.80 -18.54
N GLU A 16 20.79 2.14 -18.35
CA GLU A 16 21.94 2.23 -19.25
C GLU A 16 21.71 1.51 -20.58
N SER A 17 20.83 0.49 -20.59
CA SER A 17 20.48 -0.27 -21.79
C SER A 17 19.11 -0.95 -21.69
N GLU A 18 18.58 -1.35 -22.86
CA GLU A 18 17.37 -2.17 -22.95
C GLU A 18 17.54 -3.54 -22.26
N ASN A 19 18.75 -4.11 -22.28
CA ASN A 19 19.07 -5.34 -21.58
C ASN A 19 18.94 -5.20 -20.05
N ASP A 20 19.31 -4.07 -19.49
CA ASP A 20 19.16 -3.80 -18.05
C ASP A 20 17.68 -3.77 -17.68
N PHE A 21 16.85 -3.12 -18.50
CA PHE A 21 15.41 -3.10 -18.28
C PHE A 21 14.83 -4.53 -18.20
N TYR A 22 15.15 -5.39 -19.18
CA TYR A 22 14.66 -6.77 -19.17
C TYR A 22 15.26 -7.60 -18.01
N SER A 23 16.48 -7.31 -17.60
CA SER A 23 17.10 -7.97 -16.46
C SER A 23 16.38 -7.63 -15.14
N TYR A 24 16.06 -6.35 -14.94
CA TYR A 24 15.27 -5.92 -13.78
C TYR A 24 13.85 -6.49 -13.80
N LEU A 25 13.18 -6.49 -14.95
CA LEU A 25 11.85 -7.10 -15.06
C LEU A 25 11.88 -8.59 -14.69
N LYS A 26 12.83 -9.36 -15.23
CA LYS A 26 12.99 -10.77 -14.90
C LYS A 26 13.28 -11.01 -13.43
N TRP A 27 14.04 -10.13 -12.81
CA TRP A 27 14.26 -10.19 -11.37
C TRP A 27 12.98 -9.88 -10.59
N MET A 28 12.24 -8.83 -10.95
CA MET A 28 10.98 -8.46 -10.31
C MET A 28 9.91 -9.56 -10.45
N GLU A 29 9.82 -10.20 -11.60
CA GLU A 29 8.89 -11.33 -11.84
C GLU A 29 9.12 -12.52 -10.90
N GLN A 30 10.30 -12.63 -10.29
CA GLN A 30 10.63 -13.70 -9.34
C GLN A 30 10.36 -13.33 -7.89
N LEU A 31 10.10 -12.06 -7.61
CA LEU A 31 9.84 -11.62 -6.24
C LEU A 31 8.46 -12.10 -5.78
N PRO A 32 8.36 -12.66 -4.57
CA PRO A 32 7.07 -13.05 -4.03
C PRO A 32 6.22 -11.80 -3.74
N VAL A 33 4.92 -11.90 -3.96
CA VAL A 33 3.95 -10.84 -3.61
C VAL A 33 3.94 -10.59 -2.11
N ILE A 34 4.06 -11.66 -1.34
CA ILE A 34 4.15 -11.67 0.13
C ILE A 34 5.18 -12.71 0.57
N ALA A 35 5.87 -12.45 1.66
CA ALA A 35 6.77 -13.40 2.28
C ALA A 35 6.48 -13.51 3.78
N PHE A 36 6.44 -14.73 4.30
CA PHE A 36 6.17 -14.96 5.71
C PHE A 36 6.65 -16.34 6.18
N ASN A 37 6.84 -16.43 7.48
CA ASN A 37 6.99 -17.67 8.22
C ASN A 37 6.34 -17.52 9.59
N ASP A 38 6.56 -18.47 10.50
CA ASP A 38 5.99 -18.44 11.85
C ASP A 38 6.49 -17.27 12.71
N SER A 39 7.58 -16.62 12.32
CA SER A 39 8.27 -15.61 13.13
C SER A 39 8.18 -14.19 12.56
N LEU A 40 7.91 -14.02 11.28
CA LEU A 40 7.86 -12.70 10.65
C LEU A 40 7.02 -12.70 9.36
N ARG A 41 6.56 -11.51 9.00
CA ARG A 41 5.80 -11.22 7.78
C ARG A 41 6.42 -10.05 7.04
N VAL A 42 6.39 -10.10 5.71
CA VAL A 42 6.87 -9.03 4.83
C VAL A 42 5.84 -8.80 3.73
N VAL A 43 5.50 -7.54 3.50
CA VAL A 43 4.55 -7.13 2.47
C VAL A 43 4.99 -5.78 1.90
N HIS A 44 4.56 -5.46 0.67
CA HIS A 44 4.96 -4.20 0.06
C HIS A 44 4.34 -2.98 0.78
N ALA A 45 3.02 -2.98 1.05
CA ALA A 45 2.33 -1.84 1.67
C ALA A 45 1.50 -2.20 2.90
N GLN A 46 0.60 -3.19 2.83
CA GLN A 46 -0.31 -3.50 3.92
C GLN A 46 -0.53 -5.01 4.09
N TRP A 47 -0.39 -5.51 5.32
CA TRP A 47 -0.83 -6.85 5.68
C TRP A 47 -2.31 -6.82 6.05
N HIS A 48 -3.17 -6.94 5.04
CA HIS A 48 -4.62 -7.00 5.21
C HIS A 48 -5.08 -8.45 5.13
N HIS A 49 -5.51 -9.04 6.24
CA HIS A 49 -5.80 -10.48 6.35
C HIS A 49 -6.71 -11.01 5.23
N PRO A 50 -7.87 -10.42 4.95
CA PRO A 50 -8.74 -10.92 3.88
C PRO A 50 -8.06 -10.90 2.50
N SER A 51 -7.27 -9.87 2.21
CA SER A 51 -6.51 -9.78 0.95
C SER A 51 -5.41 -10.82 0.87
N ILE A 52 -4.65 -11.01 1.96
CA ILE A 52 -3.59 -12.00 2.04
C ILE A 52 -4.17 -13.43 1.87
N GLU A 53 -5.25 -13.76 2.56
CA GLU A 53 -5.93 -15.06 2.43
C GLU A 53 -6.40 -15.32 1.00
N LEU A 54 -6.97 -14.31 0.34
CA LEU A 54 -7.40 -14.42 -1.04
C LEU A 54 -6.21 -14.65 -1.99
N ILE A 55 -5.11 -13.91 -1.83
CA ILE A 55 -3.89 -14.09 -2.63
C ILE A 55 -3.30 -15.48 -2.38
N LEU A 56 -3.23 -15.94 -1.14
CA LEU A 56 -2.70 -17.27 -0.79
C LEU A 56 -3.57 -18.41 -1.32
N SER A 57 -4.89 -18.24 -1.35
CA SER A 57 -5.82 -19.22 -1.92
C SER A 57 -5.80 -19.27 -3.45
N SER A 58 -5.26 -18.22 -4.08
CA SER A 58 -5.01 -18.19 -5.52
C SER A 58 -3.73 -18.96 -5.86
N SER A 59 -3.48 -19.18 -7.14
CA SER A 59 -2.22 -19.77 -7.62
C SER A 59 -1.08 -18.74 -7.76
N ILE A 60 -1.34 -17.46 -7.46
CA ILE A 60 -0.39 -16.37 -7.68
C ILE A 60 0.62 -16.31 -6.53
N LYS A 61 1.88 -16.55 -6.87
CA LYS A 61 3.02 -16.40 -5.93
C LYS A 61 3.89 -15.20 -6.27
N THR A 62 3.96 -14.90 -7.55
CA THR A 62 4.76 -13.80 -8.13
C THR A 62 3.91 -13.05 -9.15
N LEU A 63 4.37 -11.85 -9.53
CA LEU A 63 3.72 -11.04 -10.58
C LEU A 63 4.41 -11.23 -11.94
N ASP A 64 4.68 -12.47 -12.29
CA ASP A 64 5.05 -12.83 -13.65
C ASP A 64 3.87 -12.65 -14.63
N GLN A 65 4.08 -12.91 -15.91
CA GLN A 65 3.05 -12.74 -16.94
C GLN A 65 1.76 -13.52 -16.64
N ASN A 66 1.87 -14.73 -16.09
CA ASN A 66 0.72 -15.55 -15.74
C ASN A 66 -0.01 -15.02 -14.51
N GLY A 67 0.73 -14.62 -13.46
CA GLY A 67 0.16 -13.99 -12.27
C GLY A 67 -0.55 -12.69 -12.60
N LEU A 68 0.04 -11.83 -13.42
CA LEU A 68 -0.59 -10.59 -13.88
C LEU A 68 -1.87 -10.87 -14.68
N SER A 69 -1.89 -11.84 -15.61
CA SER A 69 -3.11 -12.20 -16.34
C SER A 69 -4.25 -12.59 -15.41
N GLN A 70 -3.98 -13.45 -14.42
CA GLN A 70 -4.98 -13.86 -13.43
C GLN A 70 -5.54 -12.68 -12.63
N VAL A 71 -4.66 -11.75 -12.23
CA VAL A 71 -5.05 -10.54 -11.51
C VAL A 71 -5.98 -9.67 -12.37
N PHE A 72 -5.65 -9.44 -13.64
CA PHE A 72 -6.46 -8.60 -14.53
C PHE A 72 -7.79 -9.23 -14.91
N GLU A 73 -7.91 -10.54 -14.88
CA GLU A 73 -9.15 -11.28 -15.16
C GLU A 73 -10.09 -11.38 -13.95
N ASN A 74 -9.59 -11.09 -12.73
CA ASN A 74 -10.35 -11.24 -11.49
C ASN A 74 -10.30 -9.94 -10.67
N GLU A 75 -11.38 -9.16 -10.71
CA GLU A 75 -11.46 -7.85 -10.03
C GLU A 75 -11.30 -7.97 -8.50
N THR A 76 -11.79 -9.04 -7.87
CA THR A 76 -11.64 -9.26 -6.43
C THR A 76 -10.18 -9.51 -6.06
N LEU A 77 -9.48 -10.33 -6.86
CA LEU A 77 -8.06 -10.60 -6.68
C LEU A 77 -7.20 -9.36 -6.97
N LYS A 78 -7.56 -8.58 -7.98
CA LYS A 78 -6.92 -7.31 -8.29
C LYS A 78 -7.05 -6.31 -7.14
N ASN A 79 -8.24 -6.20 -6.54
CA ASN A 79 -8.45 -5.35 -5.38
C ASN A 79 -7.63 -5.81 -4.16
N ALA A 80 -7.56 -7.13 -3.91
CA ALA A 80 -6.74 -7.68 -2.85
C ALA A 80 -5.24 -7.38 -3.06
N LEU A 81 -4.76 -7.50 -4.30
CA LEU A 81 -3.40 -7.15 -4.67
C LEU A 81 -3.15 -5.64 -4.52
N ASP A 82 -4.07 -4.79 -4.94
CA ASP A 82 -3.96 -3.33 -4.81
C ASP A 82 -3.84 -2.91 -3.34
N ILE A 83 -4.64 -3.50 -2.43
CA ILE A 83 -4.51 -3.27 -0.99
C ILE A 83 -3.14 -3.72 -0.48
N THR A 84 -2.69 -4.91 -0.88
CA THR A 84 -1.40 -5.47 -0.45
C THR A 84 -0.21 -4.64 -0.93
N MET A 85 -0.30 -4.09 -2.16
CA MET A 85 0.80 -3.38 -2.83
C MET A 85 0.75 -1.86 -2.68
N LYS A 86 -0.41 -1.27 -2.35
CA LYS A 86 -0.59 0.19 -2.28
C LYS A 86 -1.14 0.66 -0.93
N GLY A 87 -1.69 -0.26 -0.13
CA GLY A 87 -2.44 0.05 1.08
C GLY A 87 -3.91 0.38 0.78
N GLN A 88 -4.75 0.17 1.78
CA GLN A 88 -6.17 0.46 1.69
C GLN A 88 -6.42 1.96 1.61
N GLU A 89 -7.27 2.37 0.69
CA GLU A 89 -7.78 3.73 0.59
C GLU A 89 -9.23 3.79 1.09
N VAL A 90 -9.57 4.85 1.80
CA VAL A 90 -10.88 5.09 2.39
C VAL A 90 -11.53 6.26 1.65
N GLN A 91 -12.75 6.06 1.18
CA GLN A 91 -13.54 7.11 0.55
C GLN A 91 -13.90 8.19 1.58
N LEU A 92 -13.53 9.41 1.31
CA LEU A 92 -13.82 10.56 2.15
C LEU A 92 -15.14 11.23 1.73
N PRO A 93 -15.89 11.82 2.68
CA PRO A 93 -16.99 12.72 2.34
C PRO A 93 -16.50 13.88 1.47
N GLU A 94 -17.35 14.41 0.60
CA GLU A 94 -16.99 15.51 -0.32
C GLU A 94 -16.40 16.73 0.40
N THR A 95 -16.85 17.00 1.62
CA THR A 95 -16.34 18.09 2.48
C THR A 95 -14.90 17.90 2.96
N HIS A 96 -14.34 16.69 2.77
CA HIS A 96 -12.98 16.33 3.19
C HIS A 96 -12.07 16.03 1.98
N HIS A 97 -12.55 16.28 0.76
CA HIS A 97 -11.71 16.20 -0.41
C HIS A 97 -10.58 17.23 -0.34
N PHE A 98 -9.41 16.85 -0.81
CA PHE A 98 -8.23 17.71 -0.79
C PHE A 98 -7.51 17.66 -2.15
N PHE A 99 -6.56 18.57 -2.34
CA PHE A 99 -5.69 18.55 -3.52
C PHE A 99 -4.32 17.99 -3.14
N ASP A 100 -3.83 17.05 -3.94
CA ASP A 100 -2.48 16.52 -3.78
C ASP A 100 -1.42 17.52 -4.28
N LYS A 101 -0.14 17.15 -4.11
CA LYS A 101 1.01 17.96 -4.57
C LYS A 101 1.00 18.29 -6.07
N ASP A 102 0.29 17.51 -6.86
CA ASP A 102 0.14 17.68 -8.30
C ASP A 102 -1.16 18.45 -8.65
N ASN A 103 -1.81 19.07 -7.66
CA ASN A 103 -3.07 19.81 -7.76
C ASN A 103 -4.23 18.99 -8.33
N LYS A 104 -4.26 17.68 -8.02
CA LYS A 104 -5.37 16.80 -8.36
C LYS A 104 -6.28 16.62 -7.15
N SER A 105 -7.59 16.76 -7.36
CA SER A 105 -8.58 16.50 -6.33
C SER A 105 -8.56 15.03 -5.93
N ARG A 106 -8.55 14.77 -4.63
CA ARG A 106 -8.58 13.45 -4.01
C ARG A 106 -9.82 13.31 -3.15
N GLY A 107 -10.64 12.32 -3.46
CA GLY A 107 -11.80 11.91 -2.67
C GLY A 107 -11.51 10.68 -1.80
N GLU A 108 -10.30 10.18 -1.84
CA GLU A 108 -9.84 9.01 -1.09
C GLU A 108 -8.55 9.32 -0.36
N ALA A 109 -8.37 8.72 0.82
CA ALA A 109 -7.15 8.86 1.60
C ALA A 109 -6.63 7.48 2.03
N ARG A 110 -5.30 7.33 1.96
CA ARG A 110 -4.64 6.06 2.29
C ARG A 110 -4.54 5.87 3.79
N LEU A 111 -5.01 4.72 4.27
CA LEU A 111 -5.06 4.39 5.69
C LEU A 111 -3.66 4.21 6.28
N LYS A 112 -3.44 4.74 7.48
CA LYS A 112 -2.34 4.37 8.37
C LYS A 112 -2.74 3.11 9.15
N TRP A 113 -2.76 1.97 8.48
CA TRP A 113 -3.25 0.68 9.00
C TRP A 113 -2.48 0.16 10.22
N TRP A 114 -1.29 0.69 10.47
CA TRP A 114 -0.48 0.37 11.64
C TRP A 114 -0.91 1.11 12.92
N ASN A 115 -1.79 2.10 12.80
CA ASN A 115 -2.33 2.81 13.95
C ASN A 115 -3.49 2.01 14.55
N GLN A 116 -3.29 1.54 15.78
CA GLN A 116 -4.27 0.68 16.46
C GLN A 116 -5.39 1.46 17.15
N LEU A 117 -5.22 2.76 17.38
CA LEU A 117 -6.21 3.57 18.07
C LEU A 117 -7.07 4.35 17.08
N PRO A 118 -8.38 4.18 17.14
CA PRO A 118 -9.29 4.98 16.34
C PRO A 118 -9.14 6.45 16.72
N SER A 119 -8.93 7.28 15.71
CA SER A 119 -8.84 8.74 15.85
C SER A 119 -9.62 9.37 14.72
N ASN A 120 -10.40 10.40 15.04
CA ASN A 120 -11.10 11.18 14.05
C ASN A 120 -10.28 12.33 13.44
N LYS A 121 -8.98 12.36 13.72
CA LYS A 121 -8.06 13.33 13.09
C LYS A 121 -7.46 12.73 11.83
N MET A 122 -7.53 13.51 10.74
CA MET A 122 -7.04 13.09 9.42
C MET A 122 -5.58 12.60 9.48
N ASP A 123 -4.68 13.34 10.12
CA ASP A 123 -3.27 12.96 10.19
C ASP A 123 -3.00 11.68 10.98
N ASN A 124 -3.85 11.35 11.95
CA ASN A 124 -3.70 10.09 12.70
C ASN A 124 -4.21 8.89 11.92
N ALA A 125 -5.22 9.07 11.09
CA ALA A 125 -5.87 7.99 10.35
C ALA A 125 -5.26 7.76 8.95
N PHE A 126 -4.79 8.81 8.30
CA PHE A 126 -4.42 8.75 6.89
C PHE A 126 -2.98 9.22 6.63
N ALA A 127 -2.34 8.61 5.65
CA ALA A 127 -1.00 8.94 5.21
C ALA A 127 -1.02 9.94 4.04
N SER A 128 0.11 10.63 3.87
CA SER A 128 0.37 11.48 2.70
C SER A 128 -0.62 12.63 2.49
N LEU A 129 -1.14 13.18 3.57
CA LEU A 129 -2.04 14.33 3.53
C LEU A 129 -1.26 15.65 3.39
N PRO A 130 -1.83 16.65 2.69
CA PRO A 130 -1.31 18.00 2.72
C PRO A 130 -1.55 18.65 4.10
N GLU A 131 -0.70 19.61 4.46
CA GLU A 131 -0.72 20.24 5.81
C GLU A 131 -2.07 20.84 6.18
N GLU A 132 -2.79 21.39 5.19
CA GLU A 132 -4.05 22.12 5.37
C GLU A 132 -5.16 21.25 5.96
N VAL A 133 -5.16 19.94 5.68
CA VAL A 133 -6.24 19.01 6.12
C VAL A 133 -5.82 18.09 7.26
N LYS A 134 -4.56 18.08 7.67
CA LYS A 134 -4.05 17.16 8.69
C LYS A 134 -4.80 17.26 10.03
N ASN A 135 -5.16 18.47 10.42
CA ASN A 135 -5.84 18.73 11.68
C ASN A 135 -7.36 18.61 11.61
N ASP A 136 -7.91 18.39 10.43
CA ASP A 136 -9.35 18.25 10.26
C ASP A 136 -9.85 16.99 10.95
N SER A 137 -11.12 17.03 11.36
CA SER A 137 -11.81 15.87 11.92
C SER A 137 -12.73 15.29 10.86
N PHE A 138 -12.80 13.98 10.76
CA PHE A 138 -13.66 13.25 9.85
C PHE A 138 -14.61 12.31 10.61
N PRO A 139 -15.68 11.79 9.98
CA PRO A 139 -16.56 10.81 10.59
C PRO A 139 -15.82 9.51 10.90
N ILE A 140 -15.66 9.17 12.20
CA ILE A 140 -14.89 8.00 12.62
C ILE A 140 -15.51 6.68 12.18
N GLU A 141 -16.78 6.69 11.87
CA GLU A 141 -17.54 5.54 11.36
C GLU A 141 -16.94 4.96 10.07
N LEU A 142 -16.21 5.78 9.31
CA LEU A 142 -15.47 5.33 8.11
C LEU A 142 -14.39 4.29 8.43
N LEU A 143 -13.95 4.22 9.67
CA LEU A 143 -12.94 3.25 10.13
C LEU A 143 -13.56 1.99 10.76
N ASN A 144 -14.88 1.91 10.94
CA ASN A 144 -15.52 0.80 11.65
C ASN A 144 -15.35 -0.58 10.98
N SER A 145 -15.05 -0.62 9.69
CA SER A 145 -14.81 -1.86 8.94
C SER A 145 -13.33 -2.24 8.83
N ILE A 146 -12.46 -1.51 9.52
CA ILE A 146 -11.01 -1.72 9.42
C ILE A 146 -10.55 -2.54 10.61
N ASP A 147 -10.03 -3.73 10.33
CA ASP A 147 -9.42 -4.58 11.35
C ASP A 147 -7.96 -4.17 11.56
N PRO A 148 -7.58 -3.73 12.76
CA PRO A 148 -6.19 -3.41 13.06
C PRO A 148 -5.36 -4.69 13.11
N TYR A 149 -4.08 -4.59 12.75
CA TYR A 149 -3.13 -5.68 12.91
C TYR A 149 -2.88 -5.95 14.40
N SER A 150 -3.12 -7.18 14.86
CA SER A 150 -3.02 -7.50 16.28
C SER A 150 -1.57 -7.49 16.76
N SER A 151 -1.34 -6.94 17.96
CA SER A 151 -0.02 -6.97 18.62
C SER A 151 0.44 -8.37 19.03
N THR A 152 -0.46 -9.36 19.02
CA THR A 152 -0.14 -10.77 19.30
C THR A 152 0.29 -11.55 18.08
N GLU A 153 0.23 -10.96 16.89
CA GLU A 153 0.65 -11.58 15.65
C GLU A 153 2.16 -11.41 15.40
N PRO A 154 2.74 -12.22 14.49
CA PRO A 154 4.16 -12.09 14.14
C PRO A 154 4.51 -10.68 13.66
N PRO A 155 5.72 -10.18 13.91
CA PRO A 155 6.18 -8.90 13.39
C PRO A 155 5.98 -8.80 11.89
N VAL A 156 5.50 -7.62 11.43
CA VAL A 156 5.32 -7.33 10.01
C VAL A 156 6.19 -6.15 9.58
N PHE A 157 6.89 -6.36 8.47
CA PHE A 157 7.70 -5.35 7.79
C PHE A 157 7.04 -4.97 6.48
N PHE A 158 6.97 -3.67 6.23
CA PHE A 158 6.41 -3.13 5.00
C PHE A 158 7.19 -1.90 4.53
N GLY A 159 6.92 -1.43 3.32
CA GLY A 159 7.48 -0.23 2.72
C GLY A 159 6.41 0.64 2.08
N HIS A 160 6.65 1.13 0.87
CA HIS A 160 5.72 1.90 0.04
C HIS A 160 5.36 3.30 0.56
N TYR A 161 5.17 3.47 1.87
CA TYR A 161 4.79 4.74 2.47
C TYR A 161 6.01 5.65 2.63
N TRP A 162 5.87 6.89 2.17
CA TRP A 162 6.89 7.91 2.34
C TRP A 162 6.86 8.43 3.77
N MET A 163 7.67 7.83 4.62
CA MET A 163 7.76 8.18 6.03
C MET A 163 8.81 9.27 6.25
N ASN A 164 8.60 10.11 7.26
CA ASN A 164 9.65 11.03 7.69
C ASN A 164 10.81 10.24 8.28
N PRO A 165 12.06 10.46 7.86
CA PRO A 165 13.23 9.76 8.40
C PRO A 165 13.38 9.83 9.93
N SER A 166 12.83 10.86 10.59
CA SER A 166 12.81 10.96 12.05
C SER A 166 11.85 9.99 12.74
N THR A 167 10.96 9.34 12.00
CA THR A 167 9.99 8.36 12.51
C THR A 167 10.34 6.92 12.15
N PHE A 168 11.58 6.65 11.72
CA PHE A 168 12.04 5.29 11.47
C PHE A 168 12.00 4.45 12.75
N GLY A 169 11.61 3.18 12.57
CA GLY A 169 11.56 2.20 13.64
C GLY A 169 10.21 1.52 13.75
N LEU A 170 9.93 1.05 14.93
CA LEU A 170 8.64 0.43 15.23
C LEU A 170 7.54 1.50 15.23
N LEU A 171 6.52 1.29 14.43
CA LEU A 171 5.30 2.11 14.38
C LEU A 171 4.29 1.65 15.44
N SER A 172 4.36 0.36 15.78
CA SER A 172 3.70 -0.27 16.93
C SER A 172 4.57 -1.44 17.41
N ASP A 173 4.10 -2.20 18.40
CA ASP A 173 4.88 -3.27 19.05
C ASP A 173 5.47 -4.29 18.06
N ASN A 174 4.79 -4.55 16.97
CA ASN A 174 5.16 -5.56 15.98
C ASN A 174 5.02 -5.09 14.52
N ILE A 175 5.02 -3.78 14.26
CA ILE A 175 4.89 -3.21 12.90
C ILE A 175 6.04 -2.25 12.61
N SER A 176 6.75 -2.46 11.51
CA SER A 176 7.86 -1.59 11.07
C SER A 176 7.75 -1.25 9.59
N CYS A 177 7.93 0.04 9.28
CA CYS A 177 8.13 0.51 7.90
C CYS A 177 9.62 0.63 7.59
N LEU A 178 10.04 0.12 6.41
CA LEU A 178 11.42 0.13 5.91
C LEU A 178 11.65 1.24 4.90
#